data_d8fa726c972f311c4209d3fdbbaa06e0
#
_entry.id   d8fa726c972f311c4209d3fdbbaa06e0
#
_cell.length_a   1.000
_cell.length_b   1.000
_cell.length_c   1.000
_cell.angle_alpha   90.00
_cell.angle_beta   90.00
_cell.angle_gamma   90.00
#
_symmetry.space_group_name_H-M   'P 1'
#
loop_
_entity.id
_entity.type
_entity.pdbx_description
1 polymer ?
#
loop_
_entity_poly.entity_id
_entity_poly.type
_entity_poly.pdbx_seq_one_letter_code
_entity_poly.pdbx_strand_id
1 'polypeptide(L)'
;MKKIISAIIASIFIGTFAHAENLVGIKISAANMDASGSHTTNSASSGGGGSAVTAAGNADFQMASVFVEKSTEVNGMDLSLGLDIIPFEAEVDSLGGGDGFDATVSVSNVLTAYIQPTINTGGPVSLFIKGGYTMGDVEITDISRQATTAGTASTDGDTSKTLEGFVYGVGVQANTDFGFVRLEGTYTDFDEISHTNSNSKVVKADAEMTLISISFGRSF
;
A
#
# COMPACT_ATOMS: atom_id res chain seq x y z
N MET A 1 3.13 17.50 1.63
CA MET A 1 2.21 16.43 2.01
C MET A 1 1.84 16.43 3.51
N LYS A 2 2.77 16.51 4.48
CA LYS A 2 2.44 16.49 5.94
C LYS A 2 1.32 17.44 6.39
N LYS A 3 1.24 18.65 5.84
CA LYS A 3 0.19 19.63 6.17
C LYS A 3 -1.19 19.29 5.61
N ILE A 4 -1.26 18.58 4.48
CA ILE A 4 -2.51 18.15 3.84
C ILE A 4 -3.08 16.97 4.62
N ILE A 5 -2.25 16.01 5.02
CA ILE A 5 -2.63 14.86 5.84
C ILE A 5 -3.22 15.31 7.18
N SER A 6 -2.58 16.27 7.85
CA SER A 6 -3.09 16.83 9.10
C SER A 6 -4.45 17.54 8.92
N ALA A 7 -4.68 18.21 7.79
CA ALA A 7 -5.94 18.88 7.50
C ALA A 7 -7.08 17.87 7.20
N ILE A 8 -6.79 16.77 6.51
CA ILE A 8 -7.77 15.71 6.23
C ILE A 8 -8.17 14.99 7.53
N ILE A 9 -7.21 14.65 8.38
CA ILE A 9 -7.48 14.04 9.69
C ILE A 9 -8.37 14.96 10.53
N ALA A 10 -8.05 16.25 10.61
CA ALA A 10 -8.84 17.21 11.36
C ALA A 10 -10.29 17.36 10.81
N SER A 11 -10.48 17.29 9.49
CA SER A 11 -11.80 17.48 8.88
C SER A 11 -12.77 16.32 9.11
N ILE A 12 -12.27 15.10 9.24
CA ILE A 12 -13.10 13.91 9.54
C ILE A 12 -13.69 14.00 10.96
N PHE A 13 -12.95 14.59 11.91
CA PHE A 13 -13.41 14.71 13.29
C PHE A 13 -14.34 15.91 13.56
N ILE A 14 -14.42 16.90 12.66
CA ILE A 14 -15.22 18.13 12.88
C ILE A 14 -16.67 17.98 12.41
N GLY A 15 -17.00 16.96 11.60
CA GLY A 15 -18.38 16.72 11.12
C GLY A 15 -19.29 16.26 12.26
N THR A 16 -20.26 17.10 12.67
CA THR A 16 -21.30 16.78 13.65
C THR A 16 -22.36 15.88 13.04
N PHE A 17 -22.13 14.58 12.97
CA PHE A 17 -23.18 13.60 12.86
C PHE A 17 -23.65 13.27 14.29
N ALA A 18 -24.88 13.55 14.63
CA ALA A 18 -25.42 13.51 16.00
C ALA A 18 -25.40 12.12 16.68
N HIS A 19 -25.05 11.06 15.94
CA HIS A 19 -24.96 9.67 16.41
C HIS A 19 -23.74 8.93 15.83
N ALA A 20 -22.67 9.63 15.49
CA ALA A 20 -21.47 8.98 14.97
C ALA A 20 -20.55 8.54 16.11
N GLU A 21 -20.15 7.29 16.09
CA GLU A 21 -19.16 6.70 16.98
C GLU A 21 -17.76 6.87 16.39
N ASN A 22 -16.80 7.27 17.21
CA ASN A 22 -15.41 7.33 16.78
C ASN A 22 -14.69 6.05 17.23
N LEU A 23 -13.90 5.47 16.35
CA LEU A 23 -13.10 4.29 16.62
C LEU A 23 -11.63 4.62 16.39
N VAL A 24 -10.77 4.08 17.22
CA VAL A 24 -9.32 4.14 17.03
C VAL A 24 -8.75 2.76 17.30
N GLY A 25 -7.76 2.37 16.52
CA GLY A 25 -7.15 1.07 16.69
C GLY A 25 -5.75 0.97 16.11
N ILE A 26 -5.12 -0.15 16.44
CA ILE A 26 -3.86 -0.58 15.87
C ILE A 26 -4.11 -1.83 15.04
N LYS A 27 -3.35 -2.02 13.98
CA LYS A 27 -3.43 -3.14 13.07
C LYS A 27 -2.04 -3.71 12.82
N ILE A 28 -1.94 -5.03 12.81
CA ILE A 28 -0.75 -5.78 12.43
C ILE A 28 -1.13 -6.62 11.21
N SER A 29 -0.31 -6.56 10.19
CA SER A 29 -0.56 -7.21 8.91
C SER A 29 0.63 -8.04 8.46
N ALA A 30 0.34 -9.21 7.90
CA ALA A 30 1.25 -9.94 7.04
C ALA A 30 0.89 -9.59 5.59
N ALA A 31 1.87 -9.17 4.81
CA ALA A 31 1.73 -8.71 3.45
C ALA A 31 2.49 -9.63 2.50
N ASN A 32 1.90 -9.88 1.34
CA ASN A 32 2.57 -10.41 0.17
C ASN A 32 2.39 -9.38 -0.96
N MET A 33 3.48 -8.95 -1.54
CA MET A 33 3.51 -7.99 -2.64
C MET A 33 4.07 -8.69 -3.87
N ASP A 34 3.29 -8.71 -4.94
CA ASP A 34 3.71 -9.14 -6.26
C ASP A 34 4.00 -7.91 -7.11
N ALA A 35 5.18 -7.87 -7.71
CA ALA A 35 5.59 -6.79 -8.60
C ALA A 35 6.06 -7.35 -9.93
N SER A 36 5.63 -6.72 -11.02
CA SER A 36 6.11 -7.01 -12.36
C SER A 36 6.63 -5.76 -13.03
N GLY A 37 7.73 -5.90 -13.76
CA GLY A 37 8.34 -4.78 -14.47
C GLY A 37 8.67 -5.15 -15.92
N SER A 38 8.59 -4.15 -16.80
CA SER A 38 9.06 -4.29 -18.17
C SER A 38 9.91 -3.09 -18.56
N HIS A 39 10.94 -3.32 -19.37
CA HIS A 39 11.67 -2.24 -19.99
C HIS A 39 11.77 -2.43 -21.50
N THR A 40 11.57 -1.34 -22.22
CA THR A 40 11.70 -1.34 -23.69
C THR A 40 12.93 -0.51 -24.05
N THR A 41 13.84 -1.11 -24.78
CA THR A 41 14.99 -0.40 -25.35
C THR A 41 14.60 0.18 -26.71
N ASN A 42 14.44 1.51 -26.80
CA ASN A 42 14.37 2.17 -28.10
C ASN A 42 15.78 2.26 -28.68
N SER A 43 16.16 1.31 -29.51
CA SER A 43 17.40 1.40 -30.30
C SER A 43 17.14 2.35 -31.48
N ALA A 44 17.26 3.66 -31.22
CA ALA A 44 17.21 4.67 -32.30
C ALA A 44 18.38 4.60 -33.30
N SER A 45 19.29 3.63 -33.13
CA SER A 45 20.59 3.60 -33.84
C SER A 45 20.83 2.38 -34.72
N SER A 46 19.92 1.40 -34.79
CA SER A 46 20.09 0.26 -35.70
C SER A 46 18.74 -0.39 -35.91
N GLY A 47 18.14 -0.34 -37.05
CA GLY A 47 16.84 -0.84 -37.51
C GLY A 47 16.33 -2.22 -37.02
N GLY A 48 16.57 -2.55 -35.76
CA GLY A 48 16.07 -3.73 -35.07
C GLY A 48 15.08 -3.33 -33.98
N GLY A 49 13.87 -3.88 -34.01
CA GLY A 49 12.85 -3.66 -32.99
C GLY A 49 13.42 -4.02 -31.59
N GLY A 50 13.24 -3.11 -30.64
CA GLY A 50 13.66 -3.34 -29.27
C GLY A 50 12.87 -4.51 -28.67
N SER A 51 13.57 -5.43 -28.03
CA SER A 51 12.93 -6.51 -27.27
C SER A 51 12.53 -5.96 -25.89
N ALA A 52 11.28 -6.16 -25.52
CA ALA A 52 10.85 -5.92 -24.15
C ALA A 52 11.39 -7.06 -23.26
N VAL A 53 12.02 -6.69 -22.16
CA VAL A 53 12.43 -7.64 -21.12
C VAL A 53 11.48 -7.45 -19.95
N THR A 54 10.88 -8.52 -19.48
CA THR A 54 10.00 -8.51 -18.30
C THR A 54 10.70 -9.20 -17.14
N ALA A 55 10.53 -8.64 -15.95
CA ALA A 55 10.95 -9.23 -14.69
C ALA A 55 9.74 -9.22 -13.74
N ALA A 56 9.61 -10.26 -12.92
CA ALA A 56 8.61 -10.34 -11.89
C ALA A 56 9.28 -10.80 -10.59
N GLY A 57 8.78 -10.31 -9.46
CA GLY A 57 9.24 -10.68 -8.15
C GLY A 57 8.12 -10.59 -7.14
N ASN A 58 8.26 -11.27 -6.03
CA ASN A 58 7.35 -11.20 -4.90
C ASN A 58 8.15 -10.99 -3.61
N ALA A 59 7.52 -10.32 -2.65
CA ALA A 59 8.09 -10.07 -1.35
C ALA A 59 7.04 -10.27 -0.25
N ASP A 60 7.45 -10.96 0.82
CA ASP A 60 6.63 -11.13 2.04
C ASP A 60 7.21 -10.24 3.14
N PHE A 61 6.36 -9.47 3.80
CA PHE A 61 6.78 -8.60 4.88
C PHE A 61 5.66 -8.39 5.90
N GLN A 62 6.00 -7.80 7.03
CA GLN A 62 5.04 -7.47 8.08
C GLN A 62 5.02 -5.97 8.29
N MET A 63 3.83 -5.45 8.61
CA MET A 63 3.65 -4.03 8.88
C MET A 63 2.70 -3.82 10.05
N ALA A 64 2.85 -2.67 10.70
CA ALA A 64 1.92 -2.20 11.72
C ALA A 64 1.37 -0.84 11.30
N SER A 65 0.08 -0.62 11.57
CA SER A 65 -0.57 0.65 11.29
C SER A 65 -1.46 1.10 12.43
N VAL A 66 -1.82 2.36 12.39
CA VAL A 66 -2.81 2.98 13.27
C VAL A 66 -3.96 3.47 12.41
N PHE A 67 -5.19 3.20 12.81
CA PHE A 67 -6.35 3.67 12.09
C PHE A 67 -7.31 4.43 12.99
N VAL A 68 -8.06 5.32 12.36
CA VAL A 68 -9.17 6.04 12.96
C VAL A 68 -10.37 5.93 12.05
N GLU A 69 -11.53 5.71 12.63
CA GLU A 69 -12.80 5.60 11.90
C GLU A 69 -13.87 6.48 12.54
N LYS A 70 -14.78 6.94 11.73
CA LYS A 70 -16.04 7.53 12.16
C LYS A 70 -17.17 6.69 11.60
N SER A 71 -17.98 6.09 12.45
CA SER A 71 -19.07 5.20 12.09
C SER A 71 -20.43 5.84 12.37
N THR A 72 -21.39 5.60 11.52
CA THR A 72 -22.79 5.99 11.68
C THR A 72 -23.71 4.91 11.16
N GLU A 73 -24.86 4.74 11.79
CA GLU A 73 -25.86 3.79 11.31
C GLU A 73 -26.65 4.39 10.14
N VAL A 74 -26.74 3.62 9.05
CA VAL A 74 -27.53 3.95 7.87
C VAL A 74 -28.38 2.74 7.48
N ASN A 75 -29.70 2.83 7.62
CA ASN A 75 -30.64 1.77 7.25
C ASN A 75 -30.34 0.39 7.90
N GLY A 76 -29.92 0.37 9.15
CA GLY A 76 -29.61 -0.86 9.89
C GLY A 76 -28.24 -1.47 9.59
N MET A 77 -27.40 -0.77 8.86
CA MET A 77 -25.98 -1.09 8.65
C MET A 77 -25.11 0.01 9.24
N ASP A 78 -23.99 -0.34 9.81
CA ASP A 78 -22.99 0.65 10.21
C ASP A 78 -22.14 1.00 9.00
N LEU A 79 -22.00 2.29 8.74
CA LEU A 79 -21.16 2.82 7.69
C LEU A 79 -20.00 3.59 8.32
N SER A 80 -18.79 3.10 8.14
CA SER A 80 -17.58 3.74 8.65
C SER A 80 -16.80 4.43 7.52
N LEU A 81 -16.30 5.63 7.81
CA LEU A 81 -15.27 6.31 7.04
C LEU A 81 -13.99 6.26 7.86
N GLY A 82 -12.92 5.78 7.29
CA GLY A 82 -11.68 5.55 8.00
C GLY A 82 -10.43 6.05 7.29
N LEU A 83 -9.40 6.28 8.09
CA LEU A 83 -8.03 6.52 7.66
C LEU A 83 -7.12 5.51 8.37
N ASP A 84 -6.25 4.89 7.64
CA ASP A 84 -5.23 3.95 8.10
C ASP A 84 -3.86 4.50 7.71
N ILE A 85 -2.96 4.59 8.67
CA ILE A 85 -1.64 5.19 8.50
C ILE A 85 -0.59 4.16 8.93
N ILE A 86 0.35 3.85 8.05
CA ILE A 86 1.55 3.10 8.36
C ILE A 86 2.65 4.12 8.63
N PRO A 87 3.01 4.36 9.91
CA PRO A 87 3.93 5.42 10.28
C PRO A 87 5.41 5.05 10.12
N PHE A 88 5.68 3.78 9.83
CA PHE A 88 7.02 3.23 9.75
C PHE A 88 7.37 2.89 8.31
N GLU A 89 8.65 3.02 7.99
CA GLU A 89 9.21 2.52 6.76
C GLU A 89 9.26 0.98 6.83
N ALA A 90 8.75 0.33 5.80
CA ALA A 90 8.87 -1.11 5.61
C ALA A 90 9.93 -1.35 4.55
N GLU A 91 11.04 -1.98 4.94
CA GLU A 91 11.99 -2.54 3.97
C GLU A 91 11.32 -3.73 3.28
N VAL A 92 11.13 -3.59 1.97
CA VAL A 92 10.78 -4.70 1.09
C VAL A 92 12.10 -5.32 0.64
N ASP A 93 12.25 -6.62 0.85
CA ASP A 93 13.49 -7.37 0.63
C ASP A 93 14.16 -7.05 -0.71
N SER A 94 15.48 -7.16 -0.76
CA SER A 94 16.30 -6.85 -1.93
C SER A 94 15.91 -7.72 -3.13
N LEU A 95 15.49 -7.10 -4.21
CA LEU A 95 15.27 -7.77 -5.50
C LEU A 95 16.65 -8.12 -6.10
N GLY A 96 17.21 -9.24 -5.70
CA GLY A 96 18.41 -9.81 -6.27
C GLY A 96 18.10 -10.50 -7.61
N GLY A 97 18.26 -9.82 -8.73
CA GLY A 97 18.22 -10.44 -10.06
C GLY A 97 19.53 -11.18 -10.34
N GLY A 98 19.46 -12.38 -10.94
CA GLY A 98 20.63 -13.24 -11.28
C GLY A 98 21.72 -12.62 -12.17
N ASP A 99 21.64 -11.34 -12.50
CA ASP A 99 22.59 -10.57 -13.30
C ASP A 99 23.40 -9.54 -12.47
N GLY A 100 23.50 -9.72 -11.14
CA GLY A 100 24.29 -8.84 -10.27
C GLY A 100 23.67 -7.45 -10.10
N PHE A 101 22.35 -7.40 -10.04
CA PHE A 101 21.57 -6.21 -9.73
C PHE A 101 21.10 -6.32 -8.27
N ASP A 102 21.53 -5.42 -7.43
CA ASP A 102 21.02 -5.29 -6.07
C ASP A 102 20.29 -3.93 -5.98
N ALA A 103 19.08 -3.93 -5.47
CA ALA A 103 18.32 -2.72 -5.17
C ALA A 103 17.52 -2.94 -3.89
N THR A 104 17.56 -1.99 -2.98
CA THR A 104 16.70 -1.97 -1.80
C THR A 104 15.49 -1.12 -2.11
N VAL A 105 14.31 -1.68 -1.92
CA VAL A 105 13.03 -0.98 -2.07
C VAL A 105 12.44 -0.78 -0.69
N SER A 106 12.18 0.45 -0.33
CA SER A 106 11.46 0.78 0.91
C SER A 106 10.16 1.50 0.61
N VAL A 107 9.14 1.22 1.43
CA VAL A 107 7.82 1.85 1.36
C VAL A 107 7.59 2.62 2.66
N SER A 108 7.26 3.90 2.54
CA SER A 108 7.03 4.77 3.68
C SER A 108 5.80 5.67 3.50
N ASN A 109 5.35 6.30 4.60
CA ASN A 109 4.26 7.28 4.60
C ASN A 109 2.96 6.77 3.96
N VAL A 110 2.61 5.49 4.15
CA VAL A 110 1.41 4.93 3.55
C VAL A 110 0.17 5.43 4.29
N LEU A 111 -0.74 6.02 3.54
CA LEU A 111 -2.04 6.49 3.99
C LEU A 111 -3.13 5.83 3.15
N THR A 112 -4.08 5.18 3.81
CA THR A 112 -5.28 4.62 3.18
C THR A 112 -6.52 5.33 3.69
N ALA A 113 -7.31 5.91 2.78
CA ALA A 113 -8.66 6.39 3.07
C ALA A 113 -9.68 5.37 2.58
N TYR A 114 -10.67 5.03 3.40
CA TYR A 114 -11.61 3.96 3.06
C TYR A 114 -13.02 4.19 3.60
N ILE A 115 -13.96 3.49 2.98
CA ILE A 115 -15.34 3.32 3.42
C ILE A 115 -15.57 1.85 3.76
N GLN A 116 -16.28 1.60 4.85
CA GLN A 116 -16.51 0.25 5.35
C GLN A 116 -17.97 0.09 5.80
N PRO A 117 -18.85 -0.42 4.95
CA PRO A 117 -20.16 -0.91 5.38
C PRO A 117 -20.00 -2.20 6.19
N THR A 118 -20.73 -2.25 7.32
CA THR A 118 -20.68 -3.36 8.29
C THR A 118 -22.10 -3.84 8.56
N ILE A 119 -22.30 -5.14 8.52
CA ILE A 119 -23.56 -5.81 8.79
C ILE A 119 -23.47 -6.48 10.16
N ASN A 120 -24.32 -6.05 11.08
CA ASN A 120 -24.46 -6.65 12.41
C ASN A 120 -25.26 -7.95 12.31
N THR A 121 -24.69 -9.06 12.78
CA THR A 121 -25.35 -10.39 12.71
C THR A 121 -26.36 -10.63 13.84
N GLY A 122 -26.60 -9.64 14.70
CA GLY A 122 -27.44 -9.75 15.89
C GLY A 122 -26.74 -10.38 17.10
N GLY A 123 -25.44 -10.65 16.99
CA GLY A 123 -24.55 -11.15 18.05
C GLY A 123 -23.32 -10.26 18.23
N PRO A 124 -22.29 -10.74 18.93
CA PRO A 124 -21.07 -9.98 19.16
C PRO A 124 -20.18 -9.86 17.89
N VAL A 125 -20.53 -10.55 16.82
CA VAL A 125 -19.75 -10.61 15.58
C VAL A 125 -20.46 -9.86 14.47
N SER A 126 -19.74 -9.04 13.73
CA SER A 126 -20.21 -8.31 12.55
C SER A 126 -19.33 -8.67 11.35
N LEU A 127 -19.91 -8.56 10.15
CA LEU A 127 -19.23 -8.77 8.88
C LEU A 127 -19.10 -7.44 8.16
N PHE A 128 -17.99 -7.19 7.51
CA PHE A 128 -17.79 -5.98 6.74
C PHE A 128 -17.10 -6.23 5.40
N ILE A 129 -17.33 -5.29 4.51
CA ILE A 129 -16.52 -5.11 3.31
C ILE A 129 -15.85 -3.74 3.40
N LYS A 130 -14.72 -3.57 2.71
CA LYS A 130 -13.95 -2.33 2.69
C LYS A 130 -13.62 -1.97 1.26
N GLY A 131 -13.73 -0.70 0.94
CA GLY A 131 -13.25 -0.13 -0.32
C GLY A 131 -12.52 1.17 -0.03
N GLY A 132 -11.36 1.38 -0.64
CA GLY A 132 -10.56 2.55 -0.33
C GLY A 132 -9.53 2.87 -1.39
N TYR A 133 -8.77 3.91 -1.09
CA TYR A 133 -7.64 4.37 -1.90
C TYR A 133 -6.44 4.57 -1.01
N THR A 134 -5.31 4.03 -1.41
CA THR A 134 -4.03 4.13 -0.70
C THR A 134 -3.03 4.94 -1.50
N MET A 135 -2.16 5.64 -0.80
CA MET A 135 -1.00 6.33 -1.34
C MET A 135 0.18 6.16 -0.39
N GLY A 136 1.37 6.01 -0.95
CA GLY A 136 2.61 5.88 -0.19
C GLY A 136 3.80 6.33 -1.01
N ASP A 137 4.92 6.53 -0.35
CA ASP A 137 6.19 6.85 -1.01
C ASP A 137 7.01 5.56 -1.13
N VAL A 138 7.47 5.25 -2.32
CA VAL A 138 8.43 4.17 -2.61
C VAL A 138 9.77 4.81 -2.89
N GLU A 139 10.78 4.39 -2.15
CA GLU A 139 12.16 4.78 -2.36
C GLU A 139 12.98 3.58 -2.80
N ILE A 140 13.72 3.73 -3.90
CA ILE A 140 14.64 2.72 -4.42
C ILE A 140 16.03 3.25 -4.18
N THR A 141 16.75 2.57 -3.29
CA THR A 141 18.12 2.92 -2.89
C THR A 141 19.10 1.79 -3.24
N ASP A 142 20.39 2.07 -3.13
CA ASP A 142 21.48 1.09 -3.31
C ASP A 142 21.44 0.32 -4.65
N ILE A 143 21.03 1.01 -5.73
CA ILE A 143 21.06 0.42 -7.06
C ILE A 143 22.53 0.18 -7.45
N SER A 144 23.02 -1.02 -7.19
CA SER A 144 24.36 -1.41 -7.59
C SER A 144 24.30 -2.43 -8.74
N ARG A 145 25.09 -2.19 -9.76
CA ARG A 145 25.31 -3.14 -10.85
C ARG A 145 26.73 -3.68 -10.74
N GLN A 146 26.87 -4.97 -10.48
CA GLN A 146 28.17 -5.60 -10.52
C GLN A 146 28.75 -5.49 -11.94
N ALA A 147 29.99 -5.01 -12.05
CA ALA A 147 30.69 -4.91 -13.32
C ALA A 147 30.86 -6.32 -13.91
N THR A 148 30.21 -6.61 -15.04
CA THR A 148 30.58 -7.73 -15.87
C THR A 148 31.88 -7.38 -16.61
N THR A 149 32.66 -8.37 -17.00
CA THR A 149 34.04 -8.28 -17.55
C THR A 149 34.26 -7.26 -18.70
N ALA A 150 33.18 -6.57 -19.13
CA ALA A 150 33.21 -5.57 -20.22
C ALA A 150 32.39 -4.29 -19.95
N GLY A 151 31.91 -4.05 -18.74
CA GLY A 151 31.06 -2.89 -18.43
C GLY A 151 31.50 -2.14 -17.18
N THR A 152 31.37 -0.83 -17.19
CA THR A 152 31.63 0.04 -16.04
C THR A 152 30.46 -0.14 -15.04
N ALA A 153 30.78 -0.28 -13.76
CA ALA A 153 29.80 -0.20 -12.69
C ALA A 153 29.13 1.16 -12.77
N SER A 154 27.79 1.20 -12.80
CA SER A 154 27.03 2.44 -12.70
C SER A 154 26.18 2.40 -11.43
N THR A 155 26.28 3.43 -10.64
CA THR A 155 25.38 3.70 -9.52
C THR A 155 24.38 4.73 -10.02
N ASP A 156 23.12 4.36 -10.16
CA ASP A 156 22.06 5.33 -10.38
C ASP A 156 21.63 5.90 -9.02
N GLY A 157 21.32 7.18 -8.99
CA GLY A 157 20.93 7.86 -7.75
C GLY A 157 19.56 7.39 -7.24
N ASP A 158 19.34 7.60 -5.95
CA ASP A 158 18.10 7.30 -5.26
C ASP A 158 16.87 7.88 -5.97
N THR A 159 15.84 7.07 -6.17
CA THR A 159 14.62 7.48 -6.85
C THR A 159 13.43 7.28 -5.93
N SER A 160 12.72 8.37 -5.63
CA SER A 160 11.45 8.32 -4.89
C SER A 160 10.27 8.49 -5.84
N LYS A 161 9.24 7.67 -5.67
CA LYS A 161 7.98 7.70 -6.42
C LYS A 161 6.82 7.55 -5.46
N THR A 162 5.70 8.17 -5.81
CA THR A 162 4.44 7.92 -5.11
C THR A 162 3.78 6.70 -5.72
N LEU A 163 3.41 5.75 -4.88
CA LEU A 163 2.63 4.57 -5.22
C LEU A 163 1.20 4.83 -4.77
N GLU A 164 0.26 4.69 -5.68
CA GLU A 164 -1.17 4.93 -5.44
C GLU A 164 -1.96 3.72 -5.92
N GLY A 165 -3.13 3.43 -5.29
CA GLY A 165 -3.91 2.28 -5.72
C GLY A 165 -5.24 2.14 -4.99
N PHE A 166 -6.09 1.25 -5.52
CA PHE A 166 -7.37 0.91 -4.92
C PHE A 166 -7.25 -0.27 -3.97
N VAL A 167 -7.90 -0.15 -2.81
CA VAL A 167 -7.95 -1.17 -1.76
C VAL A 167 -9.34 -1.78 -1.70
N TYR A 168 -9.40 -3.10 -1.69
CA TYR A 168 -10.62 -3.88 -1.48
C TYR A 168 -10.39 -4.84 -0.31
N GLY A 169 -11.39 -4.99 0.55
CA GLY A 169 -11.25 -5.85 1.71
C GLY A 169 -12.55 -6.46 2.18
N VAL A 170 -12.41 -7.54 2.92
CA VAL A 170 -13.49 -8.19 3.65
C VAL A 170 -12.98 -8.61 5.02
N GLY A 171 -13.86 -8.63 6.01
CA GLY A 171 -13.44 -9.05 7.33
C GLY A 171 -14.59 -9.29 8.29
N VAL A 172 -14.18 -9.68 9.48
CA VAL A 172 -15.05 -9.91 10.61
C VAL A 172 -14.58 -9.08 11.80
N GLN A 173 -15.51 -8.54 12.55
CA GLN A 173 -15.25 -7.80 13.78
C GLN A 173 -16.02 -8.43 14.92
N ALA A 174 -15.32 -8.69 16.03
CA ALA A 174 -15.93 -9.12 17.30
C ALA A 174 -15.87 -7.96 18.28
N ASN A 175 -17.02 -7.53 18.79
CA ASN A 175 -17.13 -6.50 19.80
C ASN A 175 -17.03 -7.13 21.19
N THR A 176 -16.30 -6.49 22.09
CA THR A 176 -16.07 -6.90 23.48
C THR A 176 -16.35 -5.72 24.42
N ASP A 177 -16.41 -5.96 25.71
CA ASP A 177 -16.60 -4.92 26.73
C ASP A 177 -15.47 -3.87 26.76
N PHE A 178 -14.29 -4.23 26.24
CA PHE A 178 -13.09 -3.38 26.24
C PHE A 178 -12.80 -2.70 24.91
N GLY A 179 -13.52 -3.08 23.84
CA GLY A 179 -13.29 -2.62 22.49
C GLY A 179 -13.65 -3.67 21.46
N PHE A 180 -12.92 -3.76 20.38
CA PHE A 180 -13.14 -4.73 19.32
C PHE A 180 -11.85 -5.42 18.88
N VAL A 181 -12.01 -6.61 18.33
CA VAL A 181 -10.99 -7.35 17.59
C VAL A 181 -11.50 -7.54 16.17
N ARG A 182 -10.65 -7.30 15.19
CA ARG A 182 -11.00 -7.42 13.77
C ARG A 182 -9.98 -8.32 13.06
N LEU A 183 -10.49 -9.22 12.21
CA LEU A 183 -9.69 -9.98 11.24
C LEU A 183 -10.12 -9.53 9.84
N GLU A 184 -9.15 -9.17 9.01
CA GLU A 184 -9.37 -8.56 7.71
C GLU A 184 -8.43 -9.17 6.66
N GLY A 185 -8.95 -9.44 5.47
CA GLY A 185 -8.18 -9.68 4.26
C GLY A 185 -8.37 -8.54 3.30
N THR A 186 -7.29 -7.93 2.80
CA THR A 186 -7.34 -6.86 1.80
C THR A 186 -6.47 -7.18 0.60
N TYR A 187 -6.89 -6.67 -0.54
CA TYR A 187 -6.16 -6.67 -1.79
C TYR A 187 -6.03 -5.22 -2.26
N THR A 188 -4.83 -4.85 -2.67
CA THR A 188 -4.53 -3.53 -3.23
C THR A 188 -3.99 -3.70 -4.64
N ASP A 189 -4.63 -3.00 -5.57
CA ASP A 189 -4.20 -2.88 -6.96
C ASP A 189 -3.59 -1.49 -7.13
N PHE A 190 -2.28 -1.44 -7.37
CA PHE A 190 -1.54 -0.19 -7.52
C PHE A 190 -1.50 0.25 -8.97
N ASP A 191 -1.51 1.55 -9.17
CA ASP A 191 -1.40 2.16 -10.49
C ASP A 191 -0.02 1.90 -11.11
N GLU A 192 0.04 1.65 -12.43
CA GLU A 192 1.29 1.45 -13.17
C GLU A 192 2.24 2.66 -12.98
N ILE A 193 3.44 2.40 -12.50
CA ILE A 193 4.51 3.39 -12.45
C ILE A 193 5.31 3.33 -13.74
N SER A 194 5.43 4.44 -14.44
CA SER A 194 6.25 4.57 -15.63
C SER A 194 7.38 5.58 -15.43
N HIS A 195 8.59 5.20 -15.82
CA HIS A 195 9.76 6.07 -15.77
C HIS A 195 10.58 5.97 -17.06
N THR A 196 10.97 7.12 -17.60
CA THR A 196 11.89 7.17 -18.75
C THR A 196 13.25 7.62 -18.24
N ASN A 197 14.25 6.76 -18.37
CA ASN A 197 15.60 7.09 -17.95
C ASN A 197 16.33 7.99 -18.96
N SER A 198 17.53 8.48 -18.61
CA SER A 198 18.38 9.36 -19.45
C SER A 198 18.76 8.76 -20.80
N ASN A 199 18.67 7.43 -20.96
CA ASN A 199 18.95 6.72 -22.21
C ASN A 199 17.69 6.41 -23.04
N SER A 200 16.59 7.14 -22.80
CA SER A 200 15.30 6.97 -23.48
C SER A 200 14.69 5.56 -23.35
N LYS A 201 15.04 4.82 -22.28
CA LYS A 201 14.40 3.56 -21.94
C LYS A 201 13.17 3.86 -21.08
N VAL A 202 12.05 3.30 -21.47
CA VAL A 202 10.82 3.34 -20.66
C VAL A 202 10.81 2.09 -19.79
N VAL A 203 10.74 2.29 -18.48
CA VAL A 203 10.55 1.24 -17.48
C VAL A 203 9.13 1.39 -16.94
N LYS A 204 8.39 0.31 -16.93
CA LYS A 204 7.05 0.21 -16.38
C LYS A 204 7.06 -0.81 -15.26
N ALA A 205 6.36 -0.51 -14.19
CA ALA A 205 6.17 -1.41 -13.06
C ALA A 205 4.72 -1.39 -12.61
N ASP A 206 4.16 -2.59 -12.47
CA ASP A 206 2.85 -2.86 -11.87
C ASP A 206 3.07 -3.59 -10.56
N ALA A 207 2.27 -3.31 -9.55
CA ALA A 207 2.34 -3.98 -8.27
C ALA A 207 0.93 -4.26 -7.72
N GLU A 208 0.82 -5.39 -7.04
CA GLU A 208 -0.37 -5.83 -6.32
C GLU A 208 0.05 -6.24 -4.91
N MET A 209 -0.82 -6.01 -3.92
CA MET A 209 -0.52 -6.39 -2.54
C MET A 209 -1.72 -7.06 -1.89
N THR A 210 -1.47 -8.22 -1.29
CA THR A 210 -2.45 -8.93 -0.47
C THR A 210 -2.03 -8.85 1.00
N LEU A 211 -2.98 -8.50 1.88
CA LEU A 211 -2.74 -8.46 3.32
C LEU A 211 -3.74 -9.33 4.07
N ILE A 212 -3.22 -9.98 5.12
CA ILE A 212 -4.04 -10.55 6.19
C ILE A 212 -3.69 -9.79 7.47
N SER A 213 -4.71 -9.25 8.13
CA SER A 213 -4.51 -8.33 9.25
C SER A 213 -5.35 -8.72 10.46
N ILE A 214 -4.78 -8.48 11.63
CA ILE A 214 -5.50 -8.47 12.89
C ILE A 214 -5.46 -7.06 13.48
N SER A 215 -6.60 -6.58 13.97
CA SER A 215 -6.71 -5.24 14.55
C SER A 215 -7.36 -5.30 15.91
N PHE A 216 -6.94 -4.37 16.76
CA PHE A 216 -7.50 -4.14 18.09
C PHE A 216 -7.82 -2.66 18.20
N GLY A 217 -8.96 -2.33 18.74
CA GLY A 217 -9.36 -0.94 18.86
C GLY A 217 -10.45 -0.73 19.88
N ARG A 218 -10.80 0.54 20.05
CA ARG A 218 -11.84 0.99 20.96
C ARG A 218 -12.69 2.06 20.29
N SER A 219 -13.98 2.02 20.62
CA SER A 219 -14.92 3.09 20.29
C SER A 219 -15.14 4.05 21.47
N PHE A 220 -15.53 5.28 21.15
CA PHE A 220 -15.81 6.34 22.17
C PHE A 220 -16.69 7.45 21.58
#